data_bffa5a0dc3fec9e6eba643eb6b399493
#
_entry.id   bffa5a0dc3fec9e6eba643eb6b399493
#
_cell.length_a   1.000
_cell.length_b   1.000
_cell.length_c   1.000
_cell.angle_alpha   90.00
_cell.angle_beta   90.00
_cell.angle_gamma   90.00
#
_symmetry.space_group_name_H-M   'P 1'
#
loop_
_entity.id
_entity.type
_entity.pdbx_description
1 polymer ?
#
loop_
_entity_poly.entity_id
_entity_poly.type
_entity_poly.pdbx_seq_one_letter_code
_entity_poly.pdbx_strand_id
1 'polypeptide(L)'
;KHWKGYDPELFGLLFDKALEKEKNFHFSIYGFDKEAYVLRKAEKNLRNALMHEQVETAIADFMNFRKPGSFRDTGLVVFNPPYGEKMEADIPALYKGIGDTLKREFAGFEVWVFTSSSEGLKNVGLKPSKKIQLYNGKLESWLVKYDIYKGSKKHVHKD
;
A
#
# COMPACT_ATOMS: atom_id res chain seq x y z
N LYS A 1 -17.65 5.38 -21.00
CA LYS A 1 -18.65 5.69 -22.07
C LYS A 1 -18.03 6.44 -23.26
N HIS A 2 -16.73 6.81 -23.20
CA HIS A 2 -16.05 7.53 -24.28
C HIS A 2 -14.91 6.70 -24.91
N TRP A 3 -14.85 5.42 -24.66
CA TRP A 3 -13.84 4.55 -25.24
C TRP A 3 -14.22 4.23 -26.70
N LYS A 4 -13.20 4.22 -27.57
CA LYS A 4 -13.37 3.77 -28.95
C LYS A 4 -13.78 2.29 -28.93
N GLY A 5 -14.93 1.96 -29.56
CA GLY A 5 -15.49 0.61 -29.53
C GLY A 5 -16.28 0.26 -28.25
N TYR A 6 -16.74 1.26 -27.49
CA TYR A 6 -17.65 1.00 -26.36
C TYR A 6 -18.95 0.36 -26.83
N ASP A 7 -19.23 -0.82 -26.28
CA ASP A 7 -20.45 -1.58 -26.53
C ASP A 7 -21.29 -1.57 -25.24
N PRO A 8 -22.47 -0.89 -25.24
CA PRO A 8 -23.33 -0.77 -24.06
C PRO A 8 -23.91 -2.11 -23.60
N GLU A 9 -24.24 -3.02 -24.54
CA GLU A 9 -24.83 -4.31 -24.21
C GLU A 9 -23.81 -5.23 -23.55
N LEU A 10 -22.61 -5.32 -24.15
CA LEU A 10 -21.50 -6.06 -23.55
C LEU A 10 -21.11 -5.51 -22.19
N PHE A 11 -21.08 -4.18 -22.04
CA PHE A 11 -20.81 -3.54 -20.75
C PHE A 11 -21.85 -3.93 -19.69
N GLY A 12 -23.16 -3.88 -20.07
CA GLY A 12 -24.26 -4.28 -19.18
C GLY A 12 -24.09 -5.72 -18.71
N LEU A 13 -23.87 -6.64 -19.67
CA LEU A 13 -23.66 -8.07 -19.36
C LEU A 13 -22.47 -8.30 -18.41
N LEU A 14 -21.35 -7.61 -18.64
CA LEU A 14 -20.16 -7.75 -17.78
C LEU A 14 -20.39 -7.13 -16.41
N PHE A 15 -21.13 -6.03 -16.33
CA PHE A 15 -21.48 -5.38 -15.07
C PHE A 15 -22.37 -6.29 -14.21
N ASP A 16 -23.42 -6.87 -14.79
CA ASP A 16 -24.32 -7.79 -14.09
C ASP A 16 -23.56 -9.02 -13.58
N LYS A 17 -22.70 -9.61 -14.41
CA LYS A 17 -21.82 -10.72 -13.99
C LYS A 17 -20.82 -10.33 -12.89
N ALA A 18 -20.42 -9.06 -12.83
CA ALA A 18 -19.55 -8.58 -11.75
C ALA A 18 -20.34 -8.46 -10.44
N LEU A 19 -21.58 -7.95 -10.49
CA LEU A 19 -22.48 -7.88 -9.33
C LEU A 19 -22.79 -9.27 -8.75
N GLU A 20 -23.03 -10.28 -9.60
CA GLU A 20 -23.22 -11.67 -9.14
C GLU A 20 -22.02 -12.23 -8.37
N LYS A 21 -20.82 -11.70 -8.61
CA LYS A 21 -19.57 -12.10 -7.94
C LYS A 21 -19.26 -11.25 -6.71
N GLU A 22 -20.06 -10.25 -6.43
CA GLU A 22 -19.86 -9.41 -5.25
C GLU A 22 -19.92 -10.27 -3.97
N LYS A 23 -18.96 -10.03 -3.10
CA LYS A 23 -18.85 -10.74 -1.82
C LYS A 23 -18.75 -9.74 -0.68
N ASN A 24 -19.36 -10.08 0.44
CA ASN A 24 -19.18 -9.30 1.64
C ASN A 24 -17.71 -9.30 2.06
N PHE A 25 -17.15 -8.13 2.23
CA PHE A 25 -15.79 -7.95 2.71
C PHE A 25 -15.82 -7.69 4.22
N HIS A 26 -15.29 -8.65 5.00
CA HIS A 26 -15.38 -8.64 6.48
C HIS A 26 -14.13 -8.06 7.16
N PHE A 27 -13.26 -7.42 6.42
CA PHE A 27 -12.05 -6.81 6.96
C PHE A 27 -12.19 -5.29 6.97
N SER A 28 -11.57 -4.64 7.96
CA SER A 28 -11.46 -3.19 7.98
C SER A 28 -10.38 -2.73 6.99
N ILE A 29 -10.68 -1.72 6.21
CA ILE A 29 -9.73 -1.07 5.31
C ILE A 29 -9.46 0.33 5.84
N TYR A 30 -8.20 0.71 5.96
CA TYR A 30 -7.77 2.01 6.42
C TYR A 30 -6.90 2.70 5.37
N GLY A 31 -7.22 3.96 5.07
CA GLY A 31 -6.44 4.80 4.16
C GLY A 31 -5.84 5.99 4.90
N PHE A 32 -4.54 6.22 4.73
CA PHE A 32 -3.84 7.32 5.38
C PHE A 32 -3.07 8.16 4.37
N ASP A 33 -3.08 9.45 4.57
CA ASP A 33 -2.20 10.39 3.89
C ASP A 33 -1.88 11.55 4.84
N LYS A 34 -0.72 12.18 4.71
CA LYS A 34 -0.36 13.34 5.51
C LYS A 34 -1.07 14.62 5.04
N GLU A 35 -1.53 14.64 3.79
CA GLU A 35 -2.11 15.80 3.15
C GLU A 35 -3.65 15.73 3.18
N ALA A 36 -4.28 16.61 3.93
CA ALA A 36 -5.74 16.68 4.05
C ALA A 36 -6.47 16.85 2.70
N TYR A 37 -5.86 17.55 1.72
CA TYR A 37 -6.47 17.72 0.40
C TYR A 37 -6.49 16.43 -0.42
N VAL A 38 -5.50 15.54 -0.22
CA VAL A 38 -5.45 14.21 -0.86
C VAL A 38 -6.55 13.34 -0.30
N LEU A 39 -6.72 13.33 1.02
CA LEU A 39 -7.80 12.59 1.68
C LEU A 39 -9.18 13.04 1.22
N ARG A 40 -9.44 14.35 1.12
CA ARG A 40 -10.73 14.83 0.58
C ARG A 40 -11.02 14.33 -0.84
N LYS A 41 -9.99 14.19 -1.69
CA LYS A 41 -10.16 13.58 -3.03
C LYS A 41 -10.44 12.08 -2.93
N ALA A 42 -9.70 11.38 -2.05
CA ALA A 42 -9.92 9.95 -1.81
C ALA A 42 -11.34 9.68 -1.29
N GLU A 43 -11.82 10.43 -0.31
CA GLU A 43 -13.18 10.32 0.22
C GLU A 43 -14.26 10.59 -0.86
N LYS A 44 -14.04 11.59 -1.72
CA LYS A 44 -14.93 11.82 -2.87
C LYS A 44 -14.97 10.62 -3.81
N ASN A 45 -13.80 10.03 -4.10
CA ASN A 45 -13.72 8.85 -4.95
C ASN A 45 -14.38 7.63 -4.28
N LEU A 46 -14.19 7.44 -2.98
CA LEU A 46 -14.85 6.38 -2.21
C LEU A 46 -16.38 6.51 -2.24
N ARG A 47 -16.90 7.73 -2.07
CA ARG A 47 -18.35 7.99 -2.23
C ARG A 47 -18.85 7.68 -3.63
N ASN A 48 -18.12 8.09 -4.66
CA ASN A 48 -18.49 7.80 -6.06
C ASN A 48 -18.46 6.30 -6.37
N ALA A 49 -17.61 5.54 -5.69
CA ALA A 49 -17.50 4.10 -5.82
C ALA A 49 -18.42 3.33 -4.87
N LEU A 50 -19.21 4.00 -4.04
CA LEU A 50 -20.07 3.42 -2.99
C LEU A 50 -19.29 2.58 -1.97
N MET A 51 -18.01 2.95 -1.72
CA MET A 51 -17.09 2.25 -0.82
C MET A 51 -16.80 3.00 0.48
N HIS A 52 -17.47 4.12 0.72
CA HIS A 52 -17.18 5.02 1.85
C HIS A 52 -17.53 4.43 3.23
N GLU A 53 -18.40 3.41 3.27
CA GLU A 53 -18.72 2.69 4.50
C GLU A 53 -17.72 1.57 4.82
N GLN A 54 -16.96 1.10 3.83
CA GLN A 54 -15.99 0.01 3.98
C GLN A 54 -14.57 0.50 4.24
N VAL A 55 -14.29 1.79 3.98
CA VAL A 55 -12.94 2.36 4.07
C VAL A 55 -12.93 3.55 5.02
N GLU A 56 -12.19 3.44 6.11
CA GLU A 56 -11.93 4.55 7.02
C GLU A 56 -10.69 5.33 6.53
N THR A 57 -10.76 6.66 6.54
CA THR A 57 -9.62 7.52 6.16
C THR A 57 -9.23 8.45 7.29
N ALA A 58 -7.92 8.67 7.47
CA ALA A 58 -7.42 9.61 8.47
C ALA A 58 -6.11 10.29 8.03
N ILE A 59 -5.90 11.51 8.52
CA ILE A 59 -4.64 12.22 8.33
C ILE A 59 -3.57 11.56 9.21
N ALA A 60 -2.49 11.09 8.59
CA ALA A 60 -1.34 10.58 9.33
C ALA A 60 -0.04 10.72 8.52
N ASP A 61 1.01 11.14 9.18
CA ASP A 61 2.36 11.06 8.66
C ASP A 61 2.95 9.69 8.98
N PHE A 62 3.35 8.95 7.94
CA PHE A 62 3.87 7.59 8.09
C PHE A 62 5.12 7.52 8.98
N MET A 63 5.98 8.53 8.96
CA MET A 63 7.19 8.55 9.77
C MET A 63 6.88 8.60 11.28
N ASN A 64 5.81 9.29 11.63
CA ASN A 64 5.32 9.46 13.00
C ASN A 64 4.14 8.56 13.34
N PHE A 65 3.79 7.64 12.44
CA PHE A 65 2.63 6.77 12.61
C PHE A 65 2.73 5.92 13.88
N ARG A 66 1.59 5.84 14.57
CA ARG A 66 1.36 4.93 15.67
C ARG A 66 0.14 4.09 15.35
N LYS A 67 0.32 2.78 15.32
CA LYS A 67 -0.78 1.84 15.04
C LYS A 67 -1.84 1.97 16.14
N PRO A 68 -3.11 2.30 15.80
CA PRO A 68 -4.19 2.32 16.78
C PRO A 68 -4.37 0.96 17.47
N GLY A 69 -4.69 0.98 18.75
CA GLY A 69 -4.91 -0.26 19.52
C GLY A 69 -6.11 -1.09 19.03
N SER A 70 -7.02 -0.48 18.27
CA SER A 70 -8.13 -1.16 17.60
C SER A 70 -7.72 -2.01 16.39
N PHE A 71 -6.50 -1.81 15.86
CA PHE A 71 -6.01 -2.62 14.74
C PHE A 71 -5.68 -4.03 15.20
N ARG A 72 -5.93 -5.00 14.32
CA ARG A 72 -5.51 -6.39 14.53
C ARG A 72 -3.98 -6.50 14.62
N ASP A 73 -3.49 -7.60 15.19
CA ASP A 73 -2.06 -7.90 15.28
C ASP A 73 -1.45 -8.37 13.96
N THR A 74 -2.29 -8.67 12.98
CA THR A 74 -1.87 -9.08 11.64
C THR A 74 -2.70 -8.36 10.59
N GLY A 75 -2.11 -8.17 9.42
CA GLY A 75 -2.78 -7.49 8.31
C GLY A 75 -1.88 -7.30 7.11
N LEU A 76 -2.40 -6.57 6.15
CA LEU A 76 -1.72 -6.18 4.93
C LEU A 76 -1.51 -4.67 4.90
N VAL A 77 -0.29 -4.24 4.63
CA VAL A 77 0.05 -2.83 4.36
C VAL A 77 0.50 -2.72 2.91
N VAL A 78 -0.08 -1.80 2.16
CA VAL A 78 0.32 -1.52 0.77
C VAL A 78 0.51 -0.02 0.61
N PHE A 79 1.65 0.40 0.05
CA PHE A 79 1.90 1.80 -0.23
C PHE A 79 2.91 2.02 -1.36
N ASN A 80 2.85 3.22 -1.91
CA ASN A 80 3.75 3.69 -2.95
C ASN A 80 4.44 4.95 -2.43
N PRO A 81 5.64 4.84 -1.84
CA PRO A 81 6.37 6.01 -1.35
C PRO A 81 6.77 6.89 -2.53
N PRO A 82 6.95 8.19 -2.29
CA PRO A 82 7.40 9.09 -3.34
C PRO A 82 8.79 8.69 -3.86
N TYR A 83 8.99 8.84 -5.17
CA TYR A 83 10.24 8.57 -5.88
C TYR A 83 10.41 9.49 -7.09
N GLY A 84 11.64 9.63 -7.59
CA GLY A 84 11.98 10.38 -8.80
C GLY A 84 12.32 11.85 -8.55
N GLU A 85 12.57 12.58 -9.65
CA GLU A 85 13.11 13.95 -9.68
C GLU A 85 12.25 15.03 -9.02
N LYS A 86 11.01 14.70 -8.65
CA LYS A 86 10.06 15.64 -8.02
C LYS A 86 10.25 15.79 -6.51
N MET A 87 11.25 15.15 -5.94
CA MET A 87 11.49 15.21 -4.50
C MET A 87 12.85 15.80 -4.18
N GLU A 88 12.83 16.92 -3.47
CA GLU A 88 13.98 17.48 -2.73
C GLU A 88 14.35 16.62 -1.50
N ALA A 89 13.67 15.50 -1.27
CA ALA A 89 13.86 14.68 -0.09
C ALA A 89 15.07 13.75 -0.23
N ASP A 90 15.79 13.61 0.86
CA ASP A 90 16.80 12.58 1.05
C ASP A 90 16.17 11.18 0.97
N ILE A 91 16.25 10.54 -0.20
CA ILE A 91 15.68 9.21 -0.46
C ILE A 91 16.21 8.16 0.52
N PRO A 92 17.51 8.05 0.81
CA PRO A 92 18.04 7.17 1.84
C PRO A 92 17.38 7.36 3.22
N ALA A 93 17.27 8.59 3.69
CA ALA A 93 16.66 8.89 4.98
C ALA A 93 15.16 8.56 5.01
N LEU A 94 14.43 8.88 3.92
CA LEU A 94 13.02 8.54 3.77
C LEU A 94 12.78 7.03 3.90
N TYR A 95 13.50 6.23 3.13
CA TYR A 95 13.30 4.78 3.12
C TYR A 95 13.79 4.10 4.40
N LYS A 96 14.83 4.65 5.02
CA LYS A 96 15.24 4.23 6.36
C LYS A 96 14.12 4.45 7.38
N GLY A 97 13.53 5.65 7.38
CA GLY A 97 12.39 5.99 8.24
C GLY A 97 11.17 5.09 7.99
N ILE A 98 10.88 4.76 6.73
CA ILE A 98 9.86 3.77 6.37
C ILE A 98 10.15 2.43 7.05
N GLY A 99 11.35 1.91 6.90
CA GLY A 99 11.73 0.63 7.49
C GLY A 99 11.66 0.62 9.02
N ASP A 100 12.06 1.73 9.65
CA ASP A 100 12.02 1.88 11.11
C ASP A 100 10.55 1.93 11.62
N THR A 101 9.64 2.62 10.92
CA THR A 101 8.21 2.63 11.24
C THR A 101 7.58 1.25 11.05
N LEU A 102 7.91 0.56 9.96
CA LEU A 102 7.42 -0.80 9.72
C LEU A 102 7.80 -1.76 10.84
N LYS A 103 9.06 -1.73 11.29
CA LYS A 103 9.54 -2.56 12.41
C LYS A 103 8.84 -2.23 13.72
N ARG A 104 8.61 -0.95 13.98
CA ARG A 104 8.04 -0.46 15.24
C ARG A 104 6.56 -0.75 15.37
N GLU A 105 5.78 -0.52 14.27
CA GLU A 105 4.32 -0.47 14.33
C GLU A 105 3.64 -1.70 13.69
N PHE A 106 4.30 -2.37 12.75
CA PHE A 106 3.65 -3.37 11.89
C PHE A 106 4.21 -4.79 12.06
N ALA A 107 4.74 -5.12 13.26
CA ALA A 107 5.15 -6.48 13.55
C ALA A 107 3.97 -7.46 13.42
N GLY A 108 4.12 -8.51 12.63
CA GLY A 108 3.06 -9.49 12.29
C GLY A 108 2.35 -9.19 10.97
N PHE A 109 2.65 -8.06 10.33
CA PHE A 109 2.03 -7.68 9.05
C PHE A 109 2.84 -8.14 7.86
N GLU A 110 2.13 -8.34 6.75
CA GLU A 110 2.66 -8.44 5.41
C GLU A 110 2.67 -7.04 4.79
N VAL A 111 3.80 -6.60 4.26
CA VAL A 111 3.95 -5.25 3.70
C VAL A 111 4.38 -5.33 2.25
N TRP A 112 3.67 -4.61 1.38
CA TRP A 112 4.01 -4.47 -0.02
C TRP A 112 4.33 -3.02 -0.35
N VAL A 113 5.50 -2.80 -0.92
CA VAL A 113 5.99 -1.49 -1.35
C VAL A 113 6.13 -1.49 -2.86
N PHE A 114 5.42 -0.58 -3.53
CA PHE A 114 5.61 -0.34 -4.96
C PHE A 114 6.51 0.88 -5.16
N THR A 115 7.62 0.75 -5.88
CA THR A 115 8.55 1.87 -6.11
C THR A 115 9.43 1.64 -7.32
N SER A 116 9.92 2.73 -7.93
CA SER A 116 11.00 2.72 -8.92
C SER A 116 12.37 3.06 -8.32
N SER A 117 12.45 3.40 -7.02
CA SER A 117 13.70 3.74 -6.37
C SER A 117 14.47 2.49 -5.92
N SER A 118 15.42 2.04 -6.72
CA SER A 118 16.33 0.96 -6.34
C SER A 118 17.26 1.37 -5.19
N GLU A 119 17.64 2.64 -5.12
CA GLU A 119 18.40 3.22 -4.03
C GLU A 119 17.60 3.20 -2.71
N GLY A 120 16.34 3.65 -2.76
CA GLY A 120 15.46 3.63 -1.60
C GLY A 120 15.31 2.22 -1.04
N LEU A 121 15.09 1.22 -1.88
CA LEU A 121 14.94 -0.17 -1.44
C LEU A 121 16.16 -0.70 -0.66
N LYS A 122 17.37 -0.25 -0.96
CA LYS A 122 18.59 -0.64 -0.22
C LYS A 122 18.62 -0.07 1.21
N ASN A 123 17.91 1.02 1.43
CA ASN A 123 17.90 1.75 2.70
C ASN A 123 16.74 1.39 3.64
N VAL A 124 15.78 0.57 3.22
CA VAL A 124 14.64 0.13 4.08
C VAL A 124 15.13 -0.61 5.34
N GLY A 125 16.30 -1.27 5.25
CA GLY A 125 16.85 -2.02 6.38
C GLY A 125 16.03 -3.24 6.78
N LEU A 126 15.26 -3.80 5.84
CA LEU A 126 14.51 -5.05 5.94
C LEU A 126 14.90 -5.97 4.77
N LYS A 127 14.94 -7.27 5.01
CA LYS A 127 15.18 -8.25 3.95
C LYS A 127 13.88 -8.54 3.21
N PRO A 128 13.79 -8.30 1.89
CA PRO A 128 12.61 -8.68 1.11
C PRO A 128 12.37 -10.18 1.14
N SER A 129 11.12 -10.60 1.26
CA SER A 129 10.70 -11.99 1.07
C SER A 129 10.29 -12.27 -0.39
N LYS A 130 9.90 -11.23 -1.13
CA LYS A 130 9.59 -11.32 -2.57
C LYS A 130 9.87 -9.99 -3.26
N LYS A 131 10.32 -10.06 -4.50
CA LYS A 131 10.51 -8.89 -5.36
C LYS A 131 9.98 -9.21 -6.76
N ILE A 132 9.08 -8.39 -7.28
CA ILE A 132 8.45 -8.54 -8.59
C ILE A 132 8.79 -7.30 -9.40
N GLN A 133 9.38 -7.49 -10.57
CA GLN A 133 9.64 -6.41 -11.51
C GLN A 133 8.36 -6.06 -12.26
N LEU A 134 8.07 -4.79 -12.33
CA LEU A 134 6.91 -4.22 -13.02
C LEU A 134 7.34 -2.98 -13.79
N TYR A 135 6.43 -2.42 -14.58
CA TYR A 135 6.64 -1.18 -15.30
C TYR A 135 5.51 -0.20 -15.02
N ASN A 136 5.87 1.02 -14.63
CA ASN A 136 4.94 2.14 -14.55
C ASN A 136 5.14 3.03 -15.78
N GLY A 137 4.38 2.75 -16.84
CA GLY A 137 4.64 3.28 -18.17
C GLY A 137 6.00 2.76 -18.68
N LYS A 138 6.96 3.68 -18.91
CA LYS A 138 8.34 3.35 -19.31
C LYS A 138 9.30 3.16 -18.13
N LEU A 139 8.84 3.43 -16.92
CA LEU A 139 9.68 3.43 -15.73
C LEU A 139 9.71 2.03 -15.12
N GLU A 140 10.90 1.43 -15.05
CA GLU A 140 11.13 0.19 -14.33
C GLU A 140 10.83 0.38 -12.85
N SER A 141 10.05 -0.53 -12.28
CA SER A 141 9.54 -0.44 -10.91
C SER A 141 9.53 -1.82 -10.26
N TRP A 142 9.44 -1.85 -8.96
CA TRP A 142 9.39 -3.09 -8.20
C TRP A 142 8.22 -3.07 -7.22
N LEU A 143 7.53 -4.19 -7.14
CA LEU A 143 6.62 -4.51 -6.06
C LEU A 143 7.36 -5.46 -5.10
N VAL A 144 7.67 -4.95 -3.91
CA VAL A 144 8.53 -5.63 -2.95
C VAL A 144 7.76 -6.00 -1.70
N LYS A 145 7.82 -7.26 -1.32
CA LYS A 145 7.20 -7.80 -0.11
C LYS A 145 8.19 -7.86 1.05
N TYR A 146 7.73 -7.46 2.21
CA TYR A 146 8.39 -7.66 3.49
C TYR A 146 7.43 -8.34 4.47
N ASP A 147 7.88 -9.40 5.12
CA ASP A 147 7.19 -10.02 6.25
C ASP A 147 7.80 -9.45 7.54
N ILE A 148 7.01 -8.73 8.32
CA ILE A 148 7.52 -8.05 9.51
C ILE A 148 7.32 -8.95 10.72
N TYR A 149 8.42 -9.41 11.31
CA TYR A 149 8.41 -10.31 12.46
C TYR A 149 8.54 -9.55 13.78
N LYS A 150 7.97 -10.10 14.85
CA LYS A 150 8.25 -9.66 16.22
C LYS A 150 9.67 -10.10 16.60
N GLY A 151 10.59 -9.15 16.81
CA GLY A 151 11.99 -9.41 17.16
C GLY A 151 12.90 -9.70 15.95
N SER A 152 14.20 -9.92 16.22
CA SER A 152 15.17 -10.29 15.19
C SER A 152 15.12 -11.81 14.94
N LYS A 153 15.19 -12.23 13.68
CA LYS A 153 15.49 -13.63 13.33
C LYS A 153 16.92 -13.92 13.84
N LYS A 154 17.07 -14.47 15.04
CA LYS A 154 18.30 -15.16 15.39
C LYS A 154 18.38 -16.38 14.48
N HIS A 155 19.49 -16.52 13.73
CA HIS A 155 19.80 -17.76 13.09
C HIS A 155 19.92 -18.82 14.22
N VAL A 156 18.95 -19.73 14.27
CA VAL A 156 19.14 -20.99 14.99
C VAL A 156 20.09 -21.78 14.09
N HIS A 157 21.39 -21.79 14.43
CA HIS A 157 22.27 -22.82 13.94
C HIS A 157 21.69 -24.15 14.45
N LYS A 158 21.22 -24.98 13.55
CA LYS A 158 21.03 -26.39 13.81
C LYS A 158 22.44 -26.99 13.82
N ASP A 159 22.91 -27.38 15.00
CA ASP A 159 24.00 -28.31 15.16
C ASP A 159 23.60 -29.67 14.60
#